data_346fba8c0085b4bca1ec324d4f10f786
#
_entry.id   346fba8c0085b4bca1ec324d4f10f786
#
_cell.length_a   1.000
_cell.length_b   1.000
_cell.length_c   1.000
_cell.angle_alpha   90.00
_cell.angle_beta   90.00
_cell.angle_gamma   90.00
#
_symmetry.space_group_name_H-M   'P 1'
#
loop_
_entity.id
_entity.type
_entity.pdbx_description
1 polymer ?
#
loop_
_entity_poly.entity_id
_entity_poly.type
_entity_poly.pdbx_seq_one_letter_code
_entity_poly.pdbx_strand_id
1 'polypeptide(L)' 'MNTTKVKCLAQQINDAAQAIIALECIGDDSVCDALLKMHRDNLKMYAEALANEIKDD' A
#
# COMPACT_ATOMS: atom_id res chain seq x y z
N MET A 1 -8.46 13.33 -14.48
CA MET A 1 -8.05 12.71 -13.19
C MET A 1 -9.14 12.86 -12.15
N ASN A 2 -9.47 11.78 -11.46
CA ASN A 2 -10.43 11.83 -10.35
C ASN A 2 -9.69 12.15 -9.05
N THR A 3 -9.79 13.37 -8.60
CA THR A 3 -9.05 13.85 -7.42
C THR A 3 -9.40 13.06 -6.15
N THR A 4 -10.69 12.73 -5.96
CA THR A 4 -11.12 11.95 -4.80
C THR A 4 -10.50 10.55 -4.82
N LYS A 5 -10.52 9.90 -5.98
CA LYS A 5 -9.93 8.57 -6.14
C LYS A 5 -8.42 8.60 -5.90
N VAL A 6 -7.74 9.62 -6.42
CA VAL A 6 -6.30 9.80 -6.20
C VAL A 6 -5.99 9.96 -4.71
N LYS A 7 -6.78 10.77 -4.01
CA LYS A 7 -6.59 10.96 -2.56
C LYS A 7 -6.82 9.66 -1.79
N CYS A 8 -7.84 8.89 -2.15
CA CYS A 8 -8.12 7.60 -1.50
C CYS A 8 -6.98 6.62 -1.73
N LEU A 9 -6.48 6.53 -2.96
CA LEU A 9 -5.36 5.64 -3.28
C LEU A 9 -4.10 6.06 -2.55
N ALA A 10 -3.81 7.37 -2.50
CA ALA A 10 -2.67 7.89 -1.76
C ALA A 10 -2.75 7.55 -0.27
N GLN A 11 -3.94 7.67 0.32
CA GLN A 11 -4.16 7.30 1.72
C GLN A 11 -3.93 5.81 1.95
N GLN A 12 -4.43 4.95 1.06
CA GLN A 12 -4.24 3.51 1.15
C GLN A 12 -2.76 3.13 1.03
N ILE A 13 -2.02 3.79 0.15
CA ILE A 13 -0.58 3.60 0.00
C ILE A 13 0.14 3.99 1.29
N ASN A 14 -0.20 5.13 1.86
CA ASN A 14 0.38 5.59 3.12
C ASN A 14 0.09 4.60 4.25
N ASP A 15 -1.15 4.13 4.36
CA ASP A 15 -1.54 3.18 5.41
C ASP A 15 -0.80 1.85 5.26
N ALA A 16 -0.66 1.35 4.03
CA ALA A 16 0.08 0.12 3.77
C ALA A 16 1.56 0.29 4.13
N ALA A 17 2.15 1.42 3.79
CA ALA A 17 3.55 1.71 4.12
C ALA A 17 3.77 1.77 5.63
N GLN A 18 2.85 2.41 6.36
CA GLN A 18 2.93 2.49 7.83
C GLN A 18 2.82 1.09 8.45
N ALA A 19 1.92 0.26 7.95
CA ALA A 19 1.75 -1.12 8.43
C ALA A 19 3.03 -1.93 8.18
N ILE A 20 3.66 -1.79 7.03
CA ILE A 20 4.91 -2.49 6.70
C ILE A 20 6.00 -2.09 7.68
N ILE A 21 6.17 -0.80 7.94
CA ILE A 21 7.17 -0.30 8.88
C ILE A 21 6.94 -0.87 10.27
N ALA A 22 5.69 -0.85 10.74
CA ALA A 22 5.34 -1.37 12.06
C ALA A 22 5.64 -2.86 12.17
N LEU A 23 5.30 -3.64 11.16
CA LEU A 23 5.52 -5.09 11.16
C LEU A 23 7.02 -5.43 11.11
N GLU A 24 7.81 -4.66 10.37
CA GLU A 24 9.26 -4.85 10.33
C GLU A 24 9.91 -4.62 11.69
N CYS A 25 9.36 -3.73 12.49
CA CYS A 25 9.86 -3.44 13.84
C CYS A 25 9.53 -4.55 14.85
N ILE A 26 8.49 -5.37 14.59
CA ILE A 26 8.07 -6.41 15.53
C ILE A 26 8.99 -7.63 15.49
N GLY A 27 9.58 -7.95 14.32
CA GLY A 27 10.60 -9.00 14.21
C GLY A 27 10.13 -10.31 13.58
N ASP A 28 10.74 -11.42 13.97
CA ASP A 28 10.72 -12.70 13.25
C ASP A 28 9.55 -13.59 13.62
N ASP A 29 8.37 -13.28 13.17
CA ASP A 29 7.19 -14.09 13.38
C ASP A 29 6.63 -14.50 12.01
N SER A 30 6.24 -15.77 11.85
CA SER A 30 5.66 -16.23 10.59
C SER A 30 4.35 -15.50 10.26
N VAL A 31 3.59 -15.09 11.27
CA VAL A 31 2.39 -14.29 11.07
C VAL A 31 2.76 -12.91 10.56
N CYS A 32 3.82 -12.30 11.12
CA CYS A 32 4.32 -11.02 10.64
C CYS A 32 4.79 -11.10 9.18
N ASP A 33 5.48 -12.18 8.82
CA ASP A 33 5.94 -12.39 7.44
C ASP A 33 4.76 -12.48 6.46
N ALA A 34 3.72 -13.21 6.84
CA ALA A 34 2.52 -13.33 6.02
C ALA A 34 1.81 -11.97 5.86
N LEU A 35 1.70 -11.21 6.94
CA LEU A 35 1.11 -9.88 6.90
C LEU A 35 1.94 -8.90 6.08
N LEU A 36 3.26 -8.97 6.20
CA LEU A 36 4.16 -8.14 5.39
C LEU A 36 3.97 -8.41 3.91
N LYS A 37 3.89 -9.68 3.52
CA LYS A 37 3.66 -10.03 2.13
C LYS A 37 2.33 -9.48 1.64
N MET A 38 1.28 -9.62 2.44
CA MET A 38 -0.05 -9.13 2.08
C MET A 38 -0.03 -7.59 1.88
N HIS A 39 0.59 -6.86 2.79
CA HIS A 39 0.65 -5.40 2.70
C HIS A 39 1.51 -4.94 1.52
N ARG A 40 2.61 -5.64 1.23
CA ARG A 40 3.45 -5.33 0.07
C ARG A 40 2.70 -5.55 -1.24
N ASP A 41 1.94 -6.64 -1.33
CA ASP A 41 1.13 -6.93 -2.51
C ASP A 41 0.04 -5.88 -2.69
N ASN A 42 -0.62 -5.47 -1.60
CA ASN A 42 -1.62 -4.41 -1.62
C ASN A 42 -1.01 -3.08 -2.03
N LEU A 43 0.16 -2.75 -1.49
CA LEU A 43 0.87 -1.52 -1.83
C LEU A 43 1.16 -1.45 -3.32
N LYS A 44 1.64 -2.55 -3.90
CA LYS A 44 1.90 -2.63 -5.33
C LYS A 44 0.63 -2.40 -6.15
N MET A 45 -0.46 -3.04 -5.74
CA MET A 45 -1.75 -2.91 -6.42
C MET A 45 -2.26 -1.46 -6.38
N TYR A 46 -2.19 -0.82 -5.21
CA TYR A 46 -2.63 0.57 -5.06
C TYR A 46 -1.74 1.52 -5.87
N ALA A 47 -0.44 1.27 -5.89
CA ALA A 47 0.50 2.09 -6.66
C ALA A 47 0.23 1.99 -8.16
N GLU A 48 -0.06 0.79 -8.66
CA GLU A 48 -0.42 0.58 -10.05
C GLU A 48 -1.74 1.29 -10.39
N ALA A 49 -2.73 1.19 -9.51
CA ALA A 49 -4.02 1.86 -9.69
C ALA A 49 -3.84 3.38 -9.74
N LEU A 50 -3.00 3.92 -8.86
CA LEU A 50 -2.72 5.35 -8.84
C LEU A 50 -2.02 5.79 -10.13
N ALA A 51 -1.04 5.03 -10.57
CA ALA A 51 -0.32 5.34 -11.81
C ALA A 51 -1.28 5.35 -13.02
N ASN A 52 -2.20 4.39 -13.07
CA ASN A 52 -3.20 4.32 -14.13
C ASN A 52 -4.15 5.51 -14.08
N GLU A 53 -4.55 5.94 -12.88
CA GLU A 53 -5.43 7.09 -12.73
C GLU A 53 -4.77 8.37 -13.22
N ILE A 54 -3.49 8.55 -12.92
CA ILE A 54 -2.72 9.72 -13.36
C ILE A 54 -2.49 9.66 -14.88
N LYS A 55 -2.20 8.47 -15.40
CA LYS A 55 -1.89 8.26 -16.81
C LYS A 55 -3.08 8.58 -17.71
N ASP A 56 -4.29 8.35 -17.22
CA ASP A 56 -5.53 8.57 -17.99
C ASP A 56 -5.84 10.05 -18.21
N ASP A 57 -5.08 10.91 -17.60
CA ASP A 57 -5.17 12.34 -17.89
C ASP A 57 -4.44 12.63 -19.19
#